data_c1263d7c2a089a48f39f874ab423ab67
#
_entry.id   c1263d7c2a089a48f39f874ab423ab67
#
_cell.length_a   1.000
_cell.length_b   1.000
_cell.length_c   1.000
_cell.angle_alpha   90.00
_cell.angle_beta   90.00
_cell.angle_gamma   90.00
#
_symmetry.space_group_name_H-M   'P 1'
#
loop_
_entity.id
_entity.type
_entity.pdbx_description
1 polymer ?
#
loop_
_entity_poly.entity_id
_entity_poly.type
_entity_poly.pdbx_seq_one_letter_code
_entity_poly.pdbx_strand_id
1 'polypeptide(L)'
;ATGFLPAQLPPSHTRTLVSGMAPSHSQPALAPMLAAAAVGAVSLGSAYQAFAAPPAVLPRGAGRAAPPRAGASSSAALPVAGALLVAAAAGRRSGAVARCAAAVKKKGVRVVEGKEIPWNLFGPKAPYKGTVVSNETITSRTPLCNWETTHVIMRHDKKVPYLEGQSIGIIAPGPDKKGEKPAKVRLYSIASSSPGDDETYETVSLCVKRVVEVDGMGWCKYSNVEPGTDPEFPDAKMVYRGVCSSHICDMKEGDDALITGPVGAEMLLPDEEDANIVMFATGTGIAPFRSMLRRLFHDKGTKGKFKGIAWLFLGVPYSNSLLYDEEWKVMRAENPDTFRYDYAISNEQACEKNKINGEMWVQHRAMEYAEDLWTLVKNKKTHIYMCGLKGME
;
A
#
# COMPACT_ATOMS: atom_id res chain seq x y z
N ALA A 1 43.04 29.65 44.93
CA ALA A 1 42.48 29.44 46.25
C ALA A 1 41.01 29.09 46.11
N THR A 2 40.57 28.12 46.81
CA THR A 2 39.25 27.49 47.02
C THR A 2 38.92 26.35 46.09
N GLY A 3 39.18 25.15 46.63
CA GLY A 3 38.81 23.87 46.09
C GLY A 3 37.34 23.51 46.34
N PHE A 4 36.80 22.67 45.47
CA PHE A 4 35.58 21.92 45.72
C PHE A 4 35.89 20.43 45.65
N LEU A 5 35.60 19.74 46.74
CA LEU A 5 35.63 18.27 46.90
C LEU A 5 34.36 17.67 46.30
N PRO A 6 34.39 16.45 45.75
CA PRO A 6 33.20 15.77 45.29
C PRO A 6 32.46 15.04 46.41
N ALA A 7 31.13 15.08 46.37
CA ALA A 7 30.24 14.43 47.31
C ALA A 7 30.17 12.90 47.05
N GLN A 8 30.26 12.15 48.17
CA GLN A 8 30.13 10.68 48.24
C GLN A 8 28.64 10.25 48.15
N LEU A 9 28.38 9.16 47.42
CA LEU A 9 27.12 8.44 47.39
C LEU A 9 27.02 7.45 48.57
N PRO A 10 25.83 7.23 49.14
CA PRO A 10 25.64 6.26 50.21
C PRO A 10 25.42 4.82 49.68
N PRO A 11 25.64 3.79 50.54
CA PRO A 11 25.72 2.39 50.13
C PRO A 11 24.36 1.72 49.94
N SER A 12 24.32 0.77 49.00
CA SER A 12 23.22 -0.13 48.67
C SER A 12 22.88 -1.11 49.81
N HIS A 13 21.61 -1.17 50.21
CA HIS A 13 21.08 -2.23 51.08
C HIS A 13 20.58 -3.42 50.24
N THR A 14 21.28 -4.52 50.39
CA THR A 14 20.85 -5.87 49.95
C THR A 14 19.72 -6.34 50.86
N ARG A 15 18.57 -6.71 50.31
CA ARG A 15 17.49 -7.44 51.00
C ARG A 15 17.36 -8.85 50.45
N THR A 16 17.59 -9.79 51.33
CA THR A 16 17.46 -11.23 51.21
C THR A 16 15.99 -11.62 51.05
N LEU A 17 15.68 -12.46 50.06
CA LEU A 17 14.39 -13.10 49.87
C LEU A 17 14.26 -14.35 50.73
N VAL A 18 13.21 -14.40 51.54
CA VAL A 18 12.74 -15.59 52.25
C VAL A 18 11.60 -16.22 51.47
N SER A 19 11.75 -17.51 51.19
CA SER A 19 10.76 -18.38 50.53
C SER A 19 9.52 -18.62 51.44
N GLY A 20 8.33 -18.49 50.81
CA GLY A 20 7.06 -18.90 51.42
C GLY A 20 6.23 -19.71 50.43
N MET A 21 5.82 -20.89 50.89
CA MET A 21 5.12 -21.97 50.18
C MET A 21 3.76 -21.57 49.62
N ALA A 22 3.42 -22.22 48.49
CA ALA A 22 2.12 -22.23 47.86
C ALA A 22 1.03 -23.02 48.64
N PRO A 23 -0.24 -22.78 48.36
CA PRO A 23 -1.21 -23.88 48.36
C PRO A 23 -1.80 -24.12 46.96
N SER A 24 -1.88 -25.41 46.69
CA SER A 24 -2.50 -26.04 45.57
C SER A 24 -4.03 -25.79 45.50
N HIS A 25 -4.54 -25.42 44.34
CA HIS A 25 -5.93 -25.62 44.00
C HIS A 25 -6.04 -26.35 42.63
N SER A 26 -6.69 -27.47 42.72
CA SER A 26 -7.05 -28.44 41.69
C SER A 26 -7.91 -27.83 40.59
N GLN A 27 -7.52 -28.10 39.34
CA GLN A 27 -8.35 -27.93 38.15
C GLN A 27 -9.33 -29.08 37.99
N PRO A 28 -10.55 -28.87 37.44
CA PRO A 28 -11.32 -29.91 36.80
C PRO A 28 -11.02 -29.93 35.29
N ALA A 29 -10.73 -31.12 34.80
CA ALA A 29 -10.60 -31.47 33.41
C ALA A 29 -11.93 -31.27 32.66
N LEU A 30 -11.90 -30.53 31.55
CA LEU A 30 -12.96 -30.53 30.54
C LEU A 30 -12.42 -31.09 29.24
N ALA A 31 -13.04 -32.17 28.81
CA ALA A 31 -12.77 -32.89 27.58
C ALA A 31 -13.03 -32.03 26.31
N PRO A 32 -12.36 -32.32 25.16
CA PRO A 32 -12.56 -31.60 23.92
C PRO A 32 -13.84 -32.06 23.22
N MET A 33 -14.80 -31.18 23.03
CA MET A 33 -15.86 -31.35 22.05
C MET A 33 -15.39 -30.86 20.69
N LEU A 34 -15.15 -31.77 19.77
CA LEU A 34 -15.05 -31.52 18.34
C LEU A 34 -16.44 -31.10 17.84
N ALA A 35 -16.56 -29.85 17.46
CA ALA A 35 -17.64 -29.37 16.60
C ALA A 35 -17.05 -29.01 15.24
N ALA A 36 -17.31 -29.85 14.25
CA ALA A 36 -17.08 -29.55 12.85
C ALA A 36 -18.05 -28.45 12.41
N ALA A 37 -17.56 -27.25 12.24
CA ALA A 37 -18.28 -26.18 11.55
C ALA A 37 -17.93 -26.24 10.07
N ALA A 38 -18.91 -26.57 9.24
CA ALA A 38 -18.84 -26.52 7.80
C ALA A 38 -18.54 -25.06 7.37
N VAL A 39 -17.42 -24.87 6.71
CA VAL A 39 -17.04 -23.61 6.05
C VAL A 39 -17.89 -23.50 4.80
N GLY A 40 -18.89 -22.65 4.85
CA GLY A 40 -19.58 -22.16 3.65
C GLY A 40 -18.62 -21.28 2.86
N ALA A 41 -18.15 -21.78 1.73
CA ALA A 41 -17.38 -20.99 0.77
C ALA A 41 -18.28 -19.88 0.20
N VAL A 42 -18.11 -18.67 0.66
CA VAL A 42 -18.57 -17.49 -0.06
C VAL A 42 -17.47 -17.15 -1.07
N SER A 43 -17.74 -17.45 -2.33
CA SER A 43 -16.91 -17.04 -3.45
C SER A 43 -16.97 -15.52 -3.59
N LEU A 44 -16.02 -14.82 -3.02
CA LEU A 44 -15.71 -13.45 -3.37
C LEU A 44 -14.98 -13.48 -4.71
N GLY A 45 -15.68 -13.02 -5.74
CA GLY A 45 -15.23 -12.98 -7.11
C GLY A 45 -13.92 -12.23 -7.26
N SER A 46 -12.99 -12.87 -7.91
CA SER A 46 -11.69 -12.38 -8.35
C SER A 46 -11.79 -11.04 -9.07
N ALA A 47 -11.25 -10.00 -8.46
CA ALA A 47 -10.90 -8.74 -9.12
C ALA A 47 -9.42 -8.40 -8.92
N TYR A 48 -8.53 -9.39 -9.02
CA TYR A 48 -7.08 -9.22 -9.07
C TYR A 48 -6.51 -9.88 -10.33
N GLN A 49 -6.89 -9.31 -11.49
CA GLN A 49 -6.15 -9.55 -12.73
C GLN A 49 -5.61 -8.22 -13.22
N ALA A 50 -4.38 -7.92 -12.89
CA ALA A 50 -3.53 -7.04 -13.70
C ALA A 50 -2.08 -6.95 -13.20
N PHE A 51 -1.39 -8.07 -13.00
CA PHE A 51 0.06 -8.13 -13.22
C PHE A 51 0.39 -9.54 -13.68
N ALA A 52 0.00 -9.81 -14.95
CA ALA A 52 0.32 -11.04 -15.63
C ALA A 52 1.84 -11.16 -15.85
N ALA A 53 2.37 -12.34 -15.58
CA ALA A 53 3.66 -12.78 -16.03
C ALA A 53 3.74 -12.71 -17.57
N PRO A 54 4.93 -12.51 -18.17
CA PRO A 54 5.08 -12.50 -19.62
C PRO A 54 4.76 -13.88 -20.20
N PRO A 55 4.14 -13.96 -21.38
CA PRO A 55 3.82 -15.23 -22.01
C PRO A 55 5.10 -15.97 -22.42
N ALA A 56 5.10 -17.28 -22.20
CA ALA A 56 6.14 -18.20 -22.64
C ALA A 56 6.31 -18.15 -24.16
N VAL A 57 7.54 -18.01 -24.61
CA VAL A 57 7.92 -18.07 -26.03
C VAL A 57 7.89 -19.53 -26.46
N LEU A 58 6.96 -19.89 -27.34
CA LEU A 58 6.99 -21.15 -28.08
C LEU A 58 7.86 -21.00 -29.33
N PRO A 59 8.60 -22.03 -29.76
CA PRO A 59 9.49 -21.93 -30.91
C PRO A 59 8.72 -21.90 -32.24
N ARG A 60 9.10 -20.98 -33.12
CA ARG A 60 8.60 -20.86 -34.49
C ARG A 60 9.09 -22.05 -35.34
N GLY A 61 8.18 -22.86 -35.79
CA GLY A 61 8.35 -23.79 -36.89
C GLY A 61 7.98 -23.15 -38.24
N ALA A 62 8.68 -23.63 -39.26
CA ALA A 62 8.85 -23.15 -40.61
C ALA A 62 7.57 -22.91 -41.46
N GLY A 63 7.69 -21.97 -42.28
CA GLY A 63 7.20 -21.63 -43.58
C GLY A 63 5.93 -22.23 -44.19
N ARG A 64 5.07 -21.33 -44.66
CA ARG A 64 4.31 -21.57 -45.90
C ARG A 64 3.97 -20.25 -46.62
N ALA A 65 4.08 -20.34 -47.95
CA ALA A 65 4.04 -19.30 -48.94
C ALA A 65 2.69 -18.57 -49.09
N ALA A 66 2.76 -17.35 -49.56
CA ALA A 66 1.64 -16.53 -50.02
C ALA A 66 1.13 -16.96 -51.41
N PRO A 67 -0.14 -16.71 -51.76
CA PRO A 67 -0.56 -16.52 -53.12
C PRO A 67 -1.09 -15.06 -53.40
N PRO A 68 -1.31 -14.70 -54.68
CA PRO A 68 -0.99 -13.39 -55.22
C PRO A 68 -2.17 -12.40 -55.28
N ARG A 69 -1.80 -11.13 -55.56
CA ARG A 69 -2.69 -10.00 -55.85
C ARG A 69 -3.32 -10.14 -57.24
N ALA A 70 -4.62 -9.76 -57.32
CA ALA A 70 -5.23 -9.21 -58.51
C ALA A 70 -6.23 -8.13 -58.00
N GLY A 71 -6.27 -6.91 -58.40
CA GLY A 71 -6.28 -6.31 -59.72
C GLY A 71 -7.48 -5.39 -59.73
N ALA A 72 -7.26 -4.09 -59.92
CA ALA A 72 -8.20 -2.97 -59.88
C ALA A 72 -9.29 -3.04 -60.95
N SER A 73 -10.45 -2.40 -60.70
CA SER A 73 -11.03 -1.47 -61.67
C SER A 73 -12.13 -0.60 -61.09
N SER A 74 -12.07 0.63 -61.51
CA SER A 74 -12.90 1.81 -61.32
C SER A 74 -14.29 1.71 -61.91
N SER A 75 -15.27 2.43 -61.38
CA SER A 75 -16.01 3.48 -62.10
C SER A 75 -17.27 3.95 -61.35
N ALA A 76 -17.40 5.19 -61.35
CA ALA A 76 -18.33 6.22 -61.12
C ALA A 76 -19.82 5.99 -61.47
N ALA A 77 -20.73 6.62 -60.78
CA ALA A 77 -21.69 7.63 -61.17
C ALA A 77 -22.93 7.72 -60.28
N LEU A 78 -23.25 8.90 -59.86
CA LEU A 78 -24.51 9.44 -59.35
C LEU A 78 -25.52 9.65 -60.55
N PRO A 79 -26.76 10.17 -60.37
CA PRO A 79 -27.66 10.39 -59.22
C PRO A 79 -29.13 9.92 -59.52
N VAL A 80 -30.12 10.20 -58.67
CA VAL A 80 -31.40 10.91 -58.93
C VAL A 80 -32.44 10.64 -57.84
N ALA A 81 -33.10 11.70 -57.48
CA ALA A 81 -34.13 11.88 -56.45
C ALA A 81 -35.48 11.18 -56.79
N GLY A 82 -36.28 10.98 -55.77
CA GLY A 82 -37.70 10.62 -55.90
C GLY A 82 -38.41 10.63 -54.53
N ALA A 83 -39.10 11.72 -54.21
CA ALA A 83 -40.00 11.83 -53.11
C ALA A 83 -41.30 11.07 -53.32
N LEU A 84 -41.84 10.40 -52.32
CA LEU A 84 -43.27 10.15 -52.16
C LEU A 84 -43.69 10.09 -50.73
N LEU A 85 -44.56 11.03 -50.38
CA LEU A 85 -45.32 11.06 -49.12
C LEU A 85 -46.44 10.00 -49.19
N VAL A 86 -46.59 9.21 -48.16
CA VAL A 86 -47.87 8.67 -47.73
C VAL A 86 -48.00 8.74 -46.21
N ALA A 87 -48.95 9.53 -45.77
CA ALA A 87 -49.40 9.59 -44.40
C ALA A 87 -50.40 8.46 -44.12
N ALA A 88 -50.28 7.75 -43.03
CA ALA A 88 -51.37 7.08 -42.37
C ALA A 88 -51.17 7.02 -40.88
N ALA A 89 -52.22 7.38 -40.18
CA ALA A 89 -52.28 7.70 -38.76
C ALA A 89 -52.42 6.49 -37.84
N ALA A 90 -52.18 6.81 -36.54
CA ALA A 90 -52.76 6.20 -35.34
C ALA A 90 -52.04 4.98 -34.73
N GLY A 91 -51.48 5.22 -33.55
CA GLY A 91 -51.06 4.20 -32.63
C GLY A 91 -50.18 4.76 -31.53
N ARG A 92 -50.76 5.60 -30.61
CA ARG A 92 -50.07 6.00 -29.38
C ARG A 92 -49.76 4.78 -28.52
N ARG A 93 -48.49 4.41 -28.40
CA ARG A 93 -47.93 3.75 -27.26
C ARG A 93 -46.71 4.54 -26.80
N SER A 94 -46.89 5.30 -25.72
CA SER A 94 -45.86 5.98 -25.00
C SER A 94 -44.95 4.95 -24.29
N GLY A 95 -43.91 4.50 -24.97
CA GLY A 95 -42.77 3.88 -24.36
C GLY A 95 -41.74 4.97 -24.15
N ALA A 96 -41.63 5.46 -22.92
CA ALA A 96 -40.53 6.32 -22.54
C ALA A 96 -39.23 5.50 -22.63
N VAL A 97 -38.58 5.59 -23.77
CA VAL A 97 -37.17 5.17 -23.91
C VAL A 97 -36.38 6.15 -23.08
N ALA A 98 -36.10 5.78 -21.84
CA ALA A 98 -35.09 6.45 -21.03
C ALA A 98 -33.78 6.38 -21.83
N ARG A 99 -33.44 7.46 -22.52
CA ARG A 99 -32.10 7.67 -23.05
C ARG A 99 -31.21 7.73 -21.82
N CYS A 100 -30.50 6.63 -21.50
CA CYS A 100 -29.35 6.68 -20.65
C CYS A 100 -28.41 7.71 -21.30
N ALA A 101 -28.39 8.91 -20.75
CA ALA A 101 -27.40 9.90 -21.09
C ALA A 101 -26.05 9.21 -20.79
N ALA A 102 -25.30 8.90 -21.83
CA ALA A 102 -23.95 8.39 -21.69
C ALA A 102 -23.20 9.44 -20.86
N ALA A 103 -22.87 9.09 -19.61
CA ALA A 103 -22.16 9.99 -18.73
C ALA A 103 -20.87 10.39 -19.45
N VAL A 104 -20.74 11.67 -19.74
CA VAL A 104 -19.52 12.24 -20.33
C VAL A 104 -18.41 11.92 -19.36
N LYS A 105 -17.48 11.03 -19.72
CA LYS A 105 -16.35 10.66 -18.90
C LYS A 105 -15.49 11.92 -18.71
N LYS A 106 -15.60 12.58 -17.56
CA LYS A 106 -14.74 13.69 -17.19
C LYS A 106 -13.29 13.17 -17.15
N LYS A 107 -12.40 13.80 -17.88
CA LYS A 107 -10.97 13.47 -17.85
C LYS A 107 -10.45 13.70 -16.41
N GLY A 108 -9.75 12.73 -15.87
CA GLY A 108 -9.17 12.85 -14.52
C GLY A 108 -10.10 12.51 -13.36
N VAL A 109 -11.29 11.95 -13.64
CA VAL A 109 -12.26 11.53 -12.62
C VAL A 109 -12.79 10.14 -12.92
N ARG A 110 -12.94 9.30 -11.91
CA ARG A 110 -13.63 8.01 -11.95
C ARG A 110 -14.78 8.03 -10.96
N VAL A 111 -15.90 7.44 -11.32
CA VAL A 111 -17.03 7.25 -10.39
C VAL A 111 -16.93 5.86 -9.79
N VAL A 112 -16.89 5.78 -8.47
CA VAL A 112 -16.87 4.55 -7.67
C VAL A 112 -17.99 4.66 -6.65
N GLU A 113 -18.94 3.72 -6.69
CA GLU A 113 -20.11 3.70 -5.80
C GLU A 113 -20.86 5.04 -5.70
N GLY A 114 -20.92 5.77 -6.84
CA GLY A 114 -21.58 7.08 -6.90
C GLY A 114 -20.69 8.27 -6.53
N LYS A 115 -19.49 8.04 -5.98
CA LYS A 115 -18.54 9.09 -5.57
C LYS A 115 -17.56 9.38 -6.70
N GLU A 116 -17.40 10.65 -7.06
CA GLU A 116 -16.36 11.10 -8.00
C GLU A 116 -14.99 11.13 -7.28
N ILE A 117 -14.01 10.38 -7.79
CA ILE A 117 -12.64 10.33 -7.25
C ILE A 117 -11.62 10.82 -8.27
N PRO A 118 -10.53 11.48 -7.86
CA PRO A 118 -9.42 11.83 -8.75
C PRO A 118 -8.81 10.56 -9.38
N TRP A 119 -8.57 10.58 -10.69
CA TRP A 119 -8.10 9.39 -11.40
C TRP A 119 -7.29 9.72 -12.63
N ASN A 120 -6.03 9.28 -12.69
CA ASN A 120 -5.16 9.42 -13.87
C ASN A 120 -5.10 10.86 -14.41
N LEU A 121 -4.97 11.84 -13.53
CA LEU A 121 -4.83 13.25 -13.93
C LEU A 121 -3.57 13.45 -14.76
N PHE A 122 -2.49 12.77 -14.37
CA PHE A 122 -1.19 12.81 -15.03
C PHE A 122 -0.76 11.41 -15.45
N GLY A 123 -0.41 11.27 -16.71
CA GLY A 123 0.05 9.99 -17.28
C GLY A 123 1.57 9.97 -17.51
N PRO A 124 2.13 8.79 -17.86
CA PRO A 124 3.58 8.66 -18.09
C PRO A 124 4.12 9.54 -19.22
N LYS A 125 3.30 9.91 -20.21
CA LYS A 125 3.70 10.79 -21.34
C LYS A 125 3.71 12.26 -20.95
N ALA A 126 3.00 12.64 -19.89
CA ALA A 126 2.89 14.00 -19.38
C ALA A 126 2.75 13.94 -17.85
N PRO A 127 3.80 13.56 -17.13
CA PRO A 127 3.80 13.54 -15.67
C PRO A 127 3.72 14.96 -15.12
N TYR A 128 3.21 15.10 -13.91
CA TYR A 128 3.36 16.33 -13.16
C TYR A 128 4.81 16.43 -12.64
N LYS A 129 5.41 17.60 -12.79
CA LYS A 129 6.73 17.89 -12.24
C LYS A 129 6.56 18.53 -10.87
N GLY A 130 6.65 17.71 -9.82
CA GLY A 130 6.68 18.17 -8.43
C GLY A 130 8.10 18.43 -7.95
N THR A 131 8.24 18.93 -6.73
CA THR A 131 9.52 19.21 -6.09
C THR A 131 9.61 18.51 -4.75
N VAL A 132 10.73 17.88 -4.45
CA VAL A 132 10.99 17.28 -3.12
C VAL A 132 11.11 18.36 -2.07
N VAL A 133 10.34 18.26 -1.01
CA VAL A 133 10.37 19.16 0.16
C VAL A 133 11.29 18.62 1.24
N SER A 134 11.21 17.31 1.51
CA SER A 134 12.08 16.60 2.43
C SER A 134 12.17 15.13 2.06
N ASN A 135 13.26 14.49 2.46
CA ASN A 135 13.47 13.05 2.31
C ASN A 135 14.25 12.53 3.52
N GLU A 136 13.54 11.92 4.45
CA GLU A 136 14.09 11.50 5.73
C GLU A 136 14.15 9.98 5.82
N THR A 137 15.30 9.44 6.25
CA THR A 137 15.42 8.02 6.55
C THR A 137 14.75 7.74 7.90
N ILE A 138 13.67 6.97 7.87
CA ILE A 138 12.89 6.61 9.07
C ILE A 138 13.27 5.25 9.67
N THR A 139 14.02 4.42 8.94
CA THR A 139 14.66 3.23 9.48
C THR A 139 16.11 3.17 9.04
N SER A 140 17.04 3.09 10.01
CA SER A 140 18.46 2.98 9.72
C SER A 140 18.86 1.54 9.46
N ARG A 141 19.93 1.37 8.69
CA ARG A 141 20.60 0.08 8.54
C ARG A 141 21.29 -0.31 9.83
N THR A 142 21.21 -1.59 10.13
CA THR A 142 21.97 -2.21 11.22
C THR A 142 22.67 -3.46 10.68
N PRO A 143 23.62 -4.05 11.41
CA PRO A 143 24.24 -5.33 11.00
C PRO A 143 23.21 -6.45 10.77
N LEU A 144 22.06 -6.40 11.43
CA LEU A 144 20.98 -7.38 11.32
C LEU A 144 19.96 -7.01 10.22
N CYS A 145 19.85 -5.72 9.87
CA CYS A 145 18.84 -5.20 8.94
C CYS A 145 19.51 -4.28 7.91
N ASN A 146 19.77 -4.82 6.74
CA ASN A 146 20.57 -4.17 5.67
C ASN A 146 19.72 -3.24 4.78
N TRP A 147 18.52 -2.86 5.16
CA TRP A 147 17.68 -1.97 4.36
C TRP A 147 17.35 -0.68 5.09
N GLU A 148 17.14 0.36 4.30
CA GLU A 148 16.63 1.64 4.76
C GLU A 148 15.24 1.90 4.20
N THR A 149 14.45 2.65 4.94
CA THR A 149 13.15 3.13 4.48
C THR A 149 13.11 4.63 4.68
N THR A 150 12.68 5.37 3.66
CA THR A 150 12.56 6.81 3.72
C THR A 150 11.11 7.26 3.70
N HIS A 151 10.87 8.40 4.34
CA HIS A 151 9.67 9.19 4.19
C HIS A 151 10.00 10.39 3.34
N VAL A 152 9.42 10.46 2.14
CA VAL A 152 9.67 11.56 1.19
C VAL A 152 8.41 12.39 1.02
N ILE A 153 8.54 13.70 1.16
CA ILE A 153 7.47 14.69 0.97
C ILE A 153 7.75 15.43 -0.33
N MET A 154 6.76 15.49 -1.21
CA MET A 154 6.84 16.16 -2.50
C MET A 154 5.73 17.18 -2.62
N ARG A 155 6.07 18.39 -3.10
CA ARG A 155 5.13 19.46 -3.38
C ARG A 155 4.49 19.25 -4.75
N HIS A 156 3.18 19.48 -4.83
CA HIS A 156 2.39 19.38 -6.05
C HIS A 156 1.44 20.57 -6.27
N ASP A 157 1.53 21.61 -5.45
CA ASP A 157 0.81 22.89 -5.59
C ASP A 157 -0.69 22.73 -5.87
N LYS A 158 -1.36 21.81 -5.17
CA LYS A 158 -2.78 21.45 -5.33
C LYS A 158 -3.15 20.87 -6.72
N LYS A 159 -2.15 20.53 -7.56
CA LYS A 159 -2.41 20.01 -8.92
C LYS A 159 -2.63 18.50 -8.96
N VAL A 160 -2.21 17.78 -7.94
CA VAL A 160 -2.40 16.32 -7.80
C VAL A 160 -3.32 16.03 -6.60
N PRO A 161 -4.61 16.38 -6.66
CA PRO A 161 -5.55 16.01 -5.60
C PRO A 161 -5.67 14.48 -5.53
N TYR A 162 -5.76 13.94 -4.33
CA TYR A 162 -5.88 12.50 -4.07
C TYR A 162 -6.77 12.24 -2.84
N LEU A 163 -7.15 10.99 -2.68
CA LEU A 163 -7.85 10.48 -1.50
C LEU A 163 -6.99 9.44 -0.77
N GLU A 164 -7.26 9.26 0.50
CA GLU A 164 -6.64 8.27 1.35
C GLU A 164 -6.87 6.86 0.79
N GLY A 165 -5.79 6.05 0.73
CA GLY A 165 -5.80 4.73 0.11
C GLY A 165 -5.46 4.72 -1.38
N GLN A 166 -5.34 5.87 -2.05
CA GLN A 166 -4.83 5.95 -3.42
C GLN A 166 -3.30 5.82 -3.50
N SER A 167 -2.82 5.63 -4.72
CA SER A 167 -1.39 5.57 -5.07
C SER A 167 -1.05 6.62 -6.09
N ILE A 168 0.20 7.07 -6.09
CA ILE A 168 0.82 7.83 -7.18
C ILE A 168 1.94 7.02 -7.82
N GLY A 169 2.25 7.33 -9.07
CA GLY A 169 3.38 6.72 -9.75
C GLY A 169 4.54 7.69 -9.84
N ILE A 170 5.74 7.17 -9.64
CA ILE A 170 7.00 7.91 -9.83
C ILE A 170 7.74 7.33 -11.02
N ILE A 171 8.36 8.22 -11.80
CA ILE A 171 9.21 7.90 -12.95
C ILE A 171 10.65 8.26 -12.58
N ALA A 172 11.51 7.23 -12.46
CA ALA A 172 12.94 7.45 -12.28
C ALA A 172 13.57 7.94 -13.59
N PRO A 173 14.60 8.80 -13.53
CA PRO A 173 15.38 9.19 -14.71
C PRO A 173 16.18 8.01 -15.28
N GLY A 174 16.57 8.12 -16.54
CA GLY A 174 17.37 7.09 -17.20
C GLY A 174 16.56 5.89 -17.74
N PRO A 175 17.24 4.81 -18.11
CA PRO A 175 16.60 3.61 -18.62
C PRO A 175 16.05 2.73 -17.50
N ASP A 176 15.04 1.95 -17.82
CA ASP A 176 14.61 0.86 -16.97
C ASP A 176 15.60 -0.35 -17.08
N LYS A 177 15.30 -1.40 -16.32
CA LYS A 177 16.10 -2.65 -16.33
C LYS A 177 16.23 -3.33 -17.71
N LYS A 178 15.39 -2.93 -18.68
CA LYS A 178 15.43 -3.41 -20.07
C LYS A 178 16.11 -2.42 -21.01
N GLY A 179 16.62 -1.31 -20.51
CA GLY A 179 17.19 -0.23 -21.29
C GLY A 179 16.15 0.71 -21.92
N GLU A 180 14.86 0.54 -21.63
CA GLU A 180 13.79 1.41 -22.14
C GLU A 180 13.83 2.79 -21.44
N LYS A 181 13.70 3.88 -22.20
CA LYS A 181 13.62 5.25 -21.71
C LYS A 181 12.29 5.91 -22.08
N PRO A 182 11.62 6.62 -21.13
CA PRO A 182 11.94 6.71 -19.69
C PRO A 182 11.74 5.40 -18.97
N ALA A 183 12.30 5.28 -17.78
CA ALA A 183 12.07 4.12 -16.91
C ALA A 183 10.57 3.93 -16.65
N LYS A 184 10.15 2.68 -16.49
CA LYS A 184 8.74 2.37 -16.21
C LYS A 184 8.27 2.99 -14.91
N VAL A 185 7.06 3.55 -14.94
CA VAL A 185 6.36 4.03 -13.74
C VAL A 185 6.31 2.94 -12.67
N ARG A 186 6.59 3.32 -11.42
CA ARG A 186 6.33 2.49 -10.24
C ARG A 186 5.30 3.18 -9.37
N LEU A 187 4.27 2.43 -8.99
CA LEU A 187 3.21 2.90 -8.11
C LEU A 187 3.65 2.74 -6.66
N TYR A 188 3.33 3.75 -5.87
CA TYR A 188 3.52 3.78 -4.43
C TYR A 188 2.23 4.25 -3.77
N SER A 189 1.80 3.54 -2.73
CA SER A 189 0.69 3.99 -1.91
C SER A 189 1.05 5.29 -1.21
N ILE A 190 0.12 6.23 -1.19
CA ILE A 190 0.31 7.55 -0.57
C ILE A 190 0.31 7.38 0.96
N ALA A 191 1.26 8.02 1.63
CA ALA A 191 1.45 7.94 3.07
C ALA A 191 0.90 9.16 3.85
N SER A 192 0.58 10.25 3.17
CA SER A 192 -0.09 11.42 3.75
C SER A 192 -1.60 11.37 3.54
N SER A 193 -2.37 11.97 4.45
CA SER A 193 -3.77 12.31 4.18
C SER A 193 -3.87 13.38 3.10
N SER A 194 -5.06 13.59 2.52
CA SER A 194 -5.24 14.54 1.41
C SER A 194 -4.84 15.99 1.72
N PRO A 195 -4.91 16.48 2.98
CA PRO A 195 -4.30 17.76 3.34
C PRO A 195 -2.78 17.83 3.23
N GLY A 196 -2.09 16.69 3.11
CA GLY A 196 -0.63 16.60 3.19
C GLY A 196 -0.14 16.47 4.64
N ASP A 197 1.17 16.26 4.82
CA ASP A 197 1.75 16.20 6.18
C ASP A 197 1.80 17.57 6.85
N ASP A 198 1.78 18.64 6.07
CA ASP A 198 1.78 20.05 6.47
C ASP A 198 0.37 20.70 6.49
N GLU A 199 -0.67 19.93 6.20
CA GLU A 199 -2.08 20.39 6.12
C GLU A 199 -2.32 21.55 5.13
N THR A 200 -1.48 21.72 4.11
CA THR A 200 -1.62 22.78 3.10
C THR A 200 -2.40 22.39 1.86
N TYR A 201 -2.65 21.08 1.66
CA TYR A 201 -3.15 20.48 0.42
C TYR A 201 -2.19 20.63 -0.77
N GLU A 202 -0.93 20.98 -0.53
CA GLU A 202 0.09 21.21 -1.55
C GLU A 202 1.11 20.06 -1.64
N THR A 203 1.09 19.15 -0.68
CA THR A 203 2.09 18.10 -0.56
C THR A 203 1.48 16.70 -0.57
N VAL A 204 2.29 15.73 -0.99
CA VAL A 204 2.01 14.30 -0.93
C VAL A 204 3.26 13.59 -0.42
N SER A 205 3.10 12.59 0.46
CA SER A 205 4.23 11.82 0.96
C SER A 205 4.16 10.34 0.60
N LEU A 206 5.33 9.72 0.49
CA LEU A 206 5.50 8.30 0.26
C LEU A 206 6.41 7.70 1.34
N CYS A 207 6.16 6.42 1.65
CA CYS A 207 7.01 5.59 2.49
C CYS A 207 7.70 4.56 1.58
N VAL A 208 9.01 4.69 1.36
CA VAL A 208 9.73 3.91 0.35
C VAL A 208 10.91 3.18 0.96
N LYS A 209 10.88 1.85 0.85
CA LYS A 209 12.02 1.00 1.19
C LYS A 209 12.96 0.90 -0.02
N ARG A 210 14.25 1.18 0.18
CA ARG A 210 15.30 0.93 -0.82
C ARG A 210 15.43 -0.57 -1.08
N VAL A 211 15.22 -0.97 -2.31
CA VAL A 211 15.40 -2.39 -2.72
C VAL A 211 16.86 -2.62 -3.07
N VAL A 212 17.52 -3.45 -2.27
CA VAL A 212 18.89 -3.96 -2.53
C VAL A 212 18.89 -5.45 -2.27
N GLU A 213 19.34 -6.23 -3.24
CA GLU A 213 19.50 -7.69 -3.15
C GLU A 213 20.91 -8.08 -3.54
N VAL A 214 21.53 -8.91 -2.71
CA VAL A 214 22.92 -9.33 -2.83
C VAL A 214 22.97 -10.84 -2.99
N ASP A 215 23.75 -11.32 -3.94
CA ASP A 215 24.03 -12.73 -4.23
C ASP A 215 22.78 -13.62 -4.37
N GLY A 216 21.68 -13.02 -4.85
CA GLY A 216 20.44 -13.74 -5.09
C GLY A 216 19.68 -14.15 -3.82
N MET A 217 19.97 -13.53 -2.68
CA MET A 217 19.27 -13.80 -1.41
C MET A 217 17.82 -13.31 -1.38
N GLY A 218 17.36 -12.61 -2.42
CA GLY A 218 15.99 -12.12 -2.53
C GLY A 218 15.24 -12.74 -3.72
N TRP A 219 14.30 -11.97 -4.27
CA TRP A 219 13.47 -12.38 -5.41
C TRP A 219 14.10 -12.13 -6.78
N CYS A 220 15.19 -11.33 -6.84
CA CYS A 220 15.85 -11.00 -8.09
C CYS A 220 16.97 -12.01 -8.40
N LYS A 221 16.93 -12.57 -9.61
CA LYS A 221 17.89 -13.58 -10.08
C LYS A 221 18.90 -13.02 -11.08
N TYR A 222 19.05 -11.69 -11.15
CA TYR A 222 20.00 -11.03 -12.04
C TYR A 222 20.57 -9.79 -11.37
N SER A 223 21.82 -9.48 -11.70
CA SER A 223 22.47 -8.23 -11.30
C SER A 223 22.13 -7.11 -12.29
N ASN A 224 21.96 -5.89 -11.79
CA ASN A 224 21.98 -4.68 -12.61
C ASN A 224 23.14 -3.76 -12.24
N VAL A 225 24.04 -4.26 -11.39
CA VAL A 225 25.31 -3.63 -11.04
C VAL A 225 26.44 -4.57 -11.48
N GLU A 226 27.47 -4.04 -12.07
CA GLU A 226 28.64 -4.83 -12.48
C GLU A 226 29.37 -5.39 -11.24
N PRO A 227 29.81 -6.67 -11.25
CA PRO A 227 30.53 -7.26 -10.13
C PRO A 227 31.80 -6.44 -9.77
N GLY A 228 31.99 -6.22 -8.47
CA GLY A 228 33.14 -5.44 -7.96
C GLY A 228 32.99 -3.92 -8.05
N THR A 229 31.87 -3.40 -8.55
CA THR A 229 31.67 -1.94 -8.71
C THR A 229 30.71 -1.34 -7.68
N ASP A 230 29.99 -2.18 -6.92
CA ASP A 230 29.09 -1.68 -5.88
C ASP A 230 29.90 -1.24 -4.64
N PRO A 231 29.81 0.03 -4.21
CA PRO A 231 30.62 0.53 -3.09
C PRO A 231 30.28 -0.08 -1.73
N GLU A 232 29.06 -0.61 -1.56
CA GLU A 232 28.62 -1.25 -0.32
C GLU A 232 28.90 -2.75 -0.31
N PHE A 233 28.94 -3.38 -1.49
CA PHE A 233 29.10 -4.82 -1.65
C PHE A 233 30.18 -5.14 -2.71
N PRO A 234 31.44 -4.72 -2.49
CA PRO A 234 32.50 -4.87 -3.49
C PRO A 234 32.84 -6.34 -3.79
N ASP A 235 32.63 -7.23 -2.83
CA ASP A 235 32.91 -8.67 -2.99
C ASP A 235 31.72 -9.48 -3.50
N ALA A 236 30.55 -8.86 -3.65
CA ALA A 236 29.34 -9.54 -4.11
C ALA A 236 29.44 -9.92 -5.60
N LYS A 237 29.06 -11.12 -5.92
CA LYS A 237 28.98 -11.62 -7.31
C LYS A 237 27.79 -11.03 -8.06
N MET A 238 26.74 -10.70 -7.32
CA MET A 238 25.49 -10.17 -7.87
C MET A 238 24.91 -9.15 -6.92
N VAL A 239 24.66 -7.94 -7.42
CA VAL A 239 23.93 -6.90 -6.71
C VAL A 239 22.80 -6.39 -7.59
N TYR A 240 21.59 -6.37 -7.05
CA TYR A 240 20.46 -5.76 -7.69
C TYR A 240 19.96 -4.57 -6.86
N ARG A 241 19.92 -3.39 -7.46
CA ARG A 241 19.36 -2.18 -6.88
C ARG A 241 18.07 -1.80 -7.62
N GLY A 242 17.00 -1.59 -6.86
CA GLY A 242 15.72 -1.16 -7.41
C GLY A 242 15.84 0.23 -8.03
N VAL A 243 15.61 0.36 -9.35
CA VAL A 243 15.80 1.62 -10.08
C VAL A 243 14.99 2.77 -9.47
N CYS A 244 13.69 2.59 -9.28
CA CYS A 244 12.84 3.66 -8.80
C CYS A 244 12.96 3.89 -7.28
N SER A 245 13.07 2.82 -6.49
CA SER A 245 13.22 2.95 -5.04
C SER A 245 14.56 3.59 -4.67
N SER A 246 15.65 3.22 -5.36
CA SER A 246 16.94 3.88 -5.15
C SER A 246 16.88 5.35 -5.53
N HIS A 247 16.30 5.67 -6.71
CA HIS A 247 16.11 7.06 -7.12
C HIS A 247 15.36 7.88 -6.06
N ILE A 248 14.23 7.37 -5.54
CA ILE A 248 13.45 8.10 -4.52
C ILE A 248 14.26 8.27 -3.23
N CYS A 249 14.94 7.22 -2.76
CA CYS A 249 15.75 7.31 -1.54
C CYS A 249 16.97 8.23 -1.69
N ASP A 250 17.46 8.47 -2.92
CA ASP A 250 18.60 9.35 -3.20
C ASP A 250 18.18 10.81 -3.48
N MET A 251 16.89 11.09 -3.65
CA MET A 251 16.37 12.46 -3.87
C MET A 251 16.70 13.35 -2.69
N LYS A 252 17.01 14.62 -3.00
CA LYS A 252 17.28 15.68 -2.04
C LYS A 252 16.22 16.77 -2.13
N GLU A 253 16.14 17.58 -1.10
CA GLU A 253 15.32 18.79 -1.12
C GLU A 253 15.64 19.63 -2.37
N GLY A 254 14.59 20.06 -3.06
CA GLY A 254 14.68 20.83 -4.31
C GLY A 254 14.73 19.98 -5.58
N ASP A 255 14.93 18.66 -5.49
CA ASP A 255 14.94 17.77 -6.67
C ASP A 255 13.55 17.67 -7.32
N ASP A 256 13.57 17.47 -8.64
CA ASP A 256 12.37 17.25 -9.43
C ASP A 256 11.81 15.83 -9.23
N ALA A 257 10.53 15.71 -8.91
CA ALA A 257 9.79 14.46 -8.85
C ALA A 257 8.77 14.36 -9.99
N LEU A 258 8.91 13.34 -10.84
CA LEU A 258 7.95 13.09 -11.92
C LEU A 258 6.80 12.21 -11.43
N ILE A 259 5.64 12.84 -11.20
CA ILE A 259 4.47 12.25 -10.56
C ILE A 259 3.40 11.91 -11.61
N THR A 260 2.84 10.71 -11.52
CA THR A 260 1.68 10.27 -12.31
C THR A 260 0.54 9.83 -11.40
N GLY A 261 -0.66 9.72 -11.91
CA GLY A 261 -1.84 9.34 -11.14
C GLY A 261 -2.70 10.55 -10.75
N PRO A 262 -3.37 10.53 -9.57
CA PRO A 262 -3.48 9.38 -8.66
C PRO A 262 -4.26 8.21 -9.27
N VAL A 263 -4.12 7.02 -8.67
CA VAL A 263 -4.83 5.79 -9.05
C VAL A 263 -5.20 4.99 -7.79
N GLY A 264 -6.09 3.99 -7.94
CA GLY A 264 -6.55 3.14 -6.85
C GLY A 264 -7.93 3.56 -6.35
N ALA A 265 -8.82 2.58 -6.24
CA ALA A 265 -10.17 2.76 -5.74
C ALA A 265 -10.54 1.68 -4.72
N GLU A 266 -9.68 0.69 -4.60
CA GLU A 266 -9.93 -0.53 -3.84
C GLU A 266 -9.70 -0.35 -2.33
N MET A 267 -8.94 0.68 -1.95
CA MET A 267 -8.57 0.95 -0.56
C MET A 267 -9.06 2.31 -0.06
N LEU A 268 -10.14 2.84 -0.60
CA LEU A 268 -10.69 4.11 -0.13
C LEU A 268 -11.31 3.94 1.27
N LEU A 269 -11.21 4.98 2.10
CA LEU A 269 -11.93 5.03 3.37
C LEU A 269 -13.44 5.05 3.13
N PRO A 270 -14.25 4.37 3.98
CA PRO A 270 -15.69 4.53 4.00
C PRO A 270 -16.07 5.95 4.46
N ASP A 271 -17.26 6.39 4.04
CA ASP A 271 -17.76 7.73 4.41
C ASP A 271 -18.46 7.73 5.79
N GLU A 272 -18.76 6.55 6.35
CA GLU A 272 -19.44 6.39 7.63
C GLU A 272 -18.48 6.65 8.80
N GLU A 273 -18.80 7.64 9.63
CA GLU A 273 -18.01 8.02 10.81
C GLU A 273 -17.95 6.91 11.88
N ASP A 274 -18.91 5.97 11.88
CA ASP A 274 -19.02 4.86 12.82
C ASP A 274 -18.61 3.50 12.22
N ALA A 275 -17.93 3.50 11.06
CA ALA A 275 -17.36 2.30 10.47
C ALA A 275 -16.20 1.77 11.30
N ASN A 276 -16.07 0.43 11.42
CA ASN A 276 -14.86 -0.17 11.97
C ASN A 276 -13.85 -0.44 10.85
N ILE A 277 -12.60 -0.16 11.12
CA ILE A 277 -11.50 -0.25 10.14
C ILE A 277 -10.40 -1.12 10.71
N VAL A 278 -10.26 -2.34 10.19
CA VAL A 278 -9.19 -3.27 10.59
C VAL A 278 -8.12 -3.29 9.50
N MET A 279 -6.89 -2.99 9.86
CA MET A 279 -5.78 -2.79 8.94
C MET A 279 -4.64 -3.77 9.24
N PHE A 280 -4.25 -4.55 8.23
CA PHE A 280 -3.09 -5.43 8.30
C PHE A 280 -1.99 -4.90 7.39
N ALA A 281 -0.87 -4.48 7.98
CA ALA A 281 0.29 -3.97 7.28
C ALA A 281 1.50 -4.88 7.44
N THR A 282 2.34 -4.98 6.41
CA THR A 282 3.71 -5.48 6.56
C THR A 282 4.70 -4.49 5.93
N GLY A 283 5.69 -4.07 6.73
CA GLY A 283 6.70 -3.10 6.32
C GLY A 283 6.08 -1.82 5.72
N THR A 284 6.51 -1.42 4.52
CA THR A 284 5.99 -0.22 3.83
C THR A 284 4.53 -0.29 3.39
N GLY A 285 3.87 -1.43 3.55
CA GLY A 285 2.41 -1.53 3.44
C GLY A 285 1.64 -0.68 4.46
N ILE A 286 2.34 -0.12 5.45
CA ILE A 286 1.79 0.87 6.39
C ILE A 286 1.39 2.19 5.70
N ALA A 287 1.94 2.53 4.53
CA ALA A 287 1.75 3.82 3.88
C ALA A 287 0.27 4.21 3.69
N PRO A 288 -0.61 3.40 3.04
CA PRO A 288 -2.01 3.76 2.89
C PRO A 288 -2.74 3.85 4.23
N PHE A 289 -2.34 3.07 5.23
CA PHE A 289 -2.95 3.13 6.56
C PHE A 289 -2.53 4.37 7.33
N ARG A 290 -1.29 4.85 7.13
CA ARG A 290 -0.89 6.15 7.68
C ARG A 290 -1.75 7.27 7.11
N SER A 291 -2.00 7.28 5.81
CA SER A 291 -2.87 8.28 5.21
C SER A 291 -4.30 8.25 5.80
N MET A 292 -4.86 7.06 5.97
CA MET A 292 -6.17 6.85 6.57
C MET A 292 -6.22 7.29 8.04
N LEU A 293 -5.27 6.84 8.85
CA LEU A 293 -5.22 7.13 10.28
C LEU A 293 -5.00 8.63 10.54
N ARG A 294 -4.16 9.30 9.75
CA ARG A 294 -4.03 10.75 9.83
C ARG A 294 -5.34 11.45 9.52
N ARG A 295 -6.05 11.02 8.49
CA ARG A 295 -7.38 11.53 8.14
C ARG A 295 -8.37 11.39 9.28
N LEU A 296 -8.37 10.24 9.98
CA LEU A 296 -9.33 9.96 11.06
C LEU A 296 -9.00 10.71 12.35
N PHE A 297 -7.71 10.80 12.72
CA PHE A 297 -7.31 11.19 14.07
C PHE A 297 -6.46 12.47 14.16
N HIS A 298 -5.81 12.87 13.07
CA HIS A 298 -4.86 13.98 13.08
C HIS A 298 -5.40 15.24 12.41
N ASP A 299 -5.95 15.12 11.19
CA ASP A 299 -6.33 16.26 10.37
C ASP A 299 -7.39 17.13 11.05
N LYS A 300 -7.17 18.45 11.13
CA LYS A 300 -8.04 19.42 11.80
C LYS A 300 -9.52 19.35 11.36
N GLY A 301 -9.75 19.02 10.09
CA GLY A 301 -11.11 18.95 9.53
C GLY A 301 -11.92 17.72 9.96
N THR A 302 -11.27 16.67 10.48
CA THR A 302 -11.90 15.37 10.78
C THR A 302 -11.60 14.85 12.19
N LYS A 303 -10.57 15.36 12.86
CA LYS A 303 -10.21 14.99 14.24
C LYS A 303 -11.44 15.05 15.15
N GLY A 304 -11.70 13.97 15.88
CA GLY A 304 -12.83 13.85 16.82
C GLY A 304 -14.19 13.49 16.20
N LYS A 305 -14.29 13.31 14.87
CA LYS A 305 -15.52 12.88 14.21
C LYS A 305 -15.67 11.36 14.14
N PHE A 306 -14.57 10.64 14.05
CA PHE A 306 -14.56 9.18 13.97
C PHE A 306 -15.05 8.54 15.27
N LYS A 307 -16.00 7.61 15.17
CA LYS A 307 -16.68 6.97 16.29
C LYS A 307 -16.57 5.44 16.27
N GLY A 308 -16.01 4.88 15.20
CA GLY A 308 -15.77 3.43 15.07
C GLY A 308 -14.49 3.01 15.77
N ILE A 309 -14.08 1.78 15.50
CA ILE A 309 -12.79 1.23 15.93
C ILE A 309 -11.86 1.18 14.73
N ALA A 310 -10.73 1.86 14.79
CA ALA A 310 -9.62 1.66 13.86
C ALA A 310 -8.57 0.78 14.55
N TRP A 311 -8.25 -0.38 13.96
CA TRP A 311 -7.30 -1.32 14.54
C TRP A 311 -6.19 -1.65 13.57
N LEU A 312 -4.98 -1.22 13.92
CA LEU A 312 -3.78 -1.44 13.12
C LEU A 312 -2.97 -2.62 13.65
N PHE A 313 -2.68 -3.59 12.77
CA PHE A 313 -1.71 -4.64 12.97
C PHE A 313 -0.52 -4.41 12.02
N LEU A 314 0.68 -4.19 12.57
CA LEU A 314 1.90 -3.95 11.79
C LEU A 314 2.90 -5.09 11.98
N GLY A 315 3.22 -5.80 10.89
CA GLY A 315 4.25 -6.84 10.86
C GLY A 315 5.58 -6.29 10.32
N VAL A 316 6.66 -6.51 11.07
CA VAL A 316 8.03 -6.11 10.68
C VAL A 316 9.03 -7.19 11.11
N PRO A 317 10.23 -7.25 10.48
CA PRO A 317 11.23 -8.24 10.88
C PRO A 317 11.96 -7.89 12.17
N TYR A 318 12.19 -6.61 12.47
CA TYR A 318 12.95 -6.13 13.63
C TYR A 318 12.27 -4.92 14.26
N SER A 319 12.47 -4.69 15.54
CA SER A 319 11.89 -3.55 16.29
C SER A 319 12.29 -2.19 15.72
N ASN A 320 13.54 -2.05 15.24
CA ASN A 320 14.01 -0.85 14.56
C ASN A 320 13.36 -0.59 13.18
N SER A 321 12.54 -1.51 12.70
CA SER A 321 11.79 -1.41 11.46
C SER A 321 10.31 -1.10 11.68
N LEU A 322 9.90 -0.81 12.91
CA LEU A 322 8.54 -0.34 13.23
C LEU A 322 8.35 1.08 12.67
N LEU A 323 7.79 1.16 11.48
CA LEU A 323 7.58 2.42 10.77
C LEU A 323 6.53 3.28 11.47
N TYR A 324 6.89 4.54 11.77
CA TYR A 324 6.03 5.53 12.43
C TYR A 324 5.54 5.11 13.84
N ASP A 325 6.28 4.27 14.56
CA ASP A 325 5.87 3.68 15.84
C ASP A 325 5.48 4.74 16.89
N GLU A 326 6.24 5.83 16.98
CA GLU A 326 5.94 6.93 17.90
C GLU A 326 4.63 7.66 17.50
N GLU A 327 4.35 7.80 16.21
CA GLU A 327 3.09 8.39 15.72
C GLU A 327 1.88 7.54 16.18
N TRP A 328 2.00 6.21 16.11
CA TRP A 328 0.95 5.28 16.57
C TRP A 328 0.76 5.28 18.07
N LYS A 329 1.84 5.35 18.84
CA LYS A 329 1.79 5.43 20.32
C LYS A 329 1.07 6.69 20.77
N VAL A 330 1.42 7.85 20.20
CA VAL A 330 0.77 9.14 20.51
C VAL A 330 -0.71 9.08 20.11
N MET A 331 -1.01 8.63 18.90
CA MET A 331 -2.38 8.53 18.40
C MET A 331 -3.24 7.62 19.28
N ARG A 332 -2.70 6.48 19.73
CA ARG A 332 -3.38 5.56 20.68
C ARG A 332 -3.62 6.21 22.03
N ALA A 333 -2.65 6.96 22.54
CA ALA A 333 -2.79 7.65 23.84
C ALA A 333 -3.86 8.75 23.78
N GLU A 334 -3.98 9.46 22.66
CA GLU A 334 -5.00 10.48 22.44
C GLU A 334 -6.41 9.91 22.15
N ASN A 335 -6.50 8.68 21.63
CA ASN A 335 -7.74 8.07 21.17
C ASN A 335 -7.91 6.62 21.69
N PRO A 336 -7.87 6.38 23.00
CA PRO A 336 -7.81 5.01 23.58
C PRO A 336 -9.05 4.17 23.29
N ASP A 337 -10.21 4.80 23.09
CA ASP A 337 -11.49 4.12 22.86
C ASP A 337 -11.72 3.76 21.39
N THR A 338 -11.05 4.45 20.46
CA THR A 338 -11.32 4.33 19.01
C THR A 338 -10.11 3.88 18.19
N PHE A 339 -8.90 3.93 18.74
CA PHE A 339 -7.70 3.45 18.04
C PHE A 339 -6.96 2.37 18.82
N ARG A 340 -6.73 1.24 18.15
CA ARG A 340 -5.93 0.11 18.64
C ARG A 340 -4.72 -0.10 17.75
N TYR A 341 -3.58 -0.38 18.38
CA TYR A 341 -2.32 -0.64 17.68
C TYR A 341 -1.60 -1.84 18.27
N ASP A 342 -1.38 -2.84 17.44
CA ASP A 342 -0.63 -4.05 17.75
C ASP A 342 0.41 -4.33 16.67
N TYR A 343 1.53 -4.96 17.05
CA TYR A 343 2.59 -5.28 16.12
C TYR A 343 3.14 -6.69 16.31
N ALA A 344 3.72 -7.21 15.24
CA ALA A 344 4.42 -8.48 15.20
C ALA A 344 5.84 -8.26 14.69
N ILE A 345 6.84 -8.74 15.44
CA ILE A 345 8.26 -8.60 15.09
C ILE A 345 8.82 -10.01 14.86
N SER A 346 8.93 -10.43 13.60
CA SER A 346 9.16 -11.83 13.26
C SER A 346 10.48 -12.40 13.79
N ASN A 347 11.55 -11.61 13.79
CA ASN A 347 12.87 -12.08 14.19
C ASN A 347 13.18 -11.85 15.69
N GLU A 348 12.28 -11.22 16.43
CA GLU A 348 12.50 -10.90 17.86
C GLU A 348 11.42 -11.48 18.77
N GLN A 349 10.27 -11.89 18.22
CA GLN A 349 9.15 -12.44 18.99
C GLN A 349 8.87 -13.88 18.58
N ALA A 350 8.78 -14.77 19.55
CA ALA A 350 8.41 -16.15 19.34
C ALA A 350 6.89 -16.34 19.32
N CYS A 351 6.42 -17.30 18.54
CA CYS A 351 5.02 -17.73 18.48
C CYS A 351 4.89 -19.25 18.41
N GLU A 352 4.48 -19.88 19.48
CA GLU A 352 4.31 -21.35 19.55
C GLU A 352 3.22 -21.87 18.58
N LYS A 353 2.25 -21.01 18.21
CA LYS A 353 1.21 -21.33 17.24
C LYS A 353 1.72 -21.39 15.80
N ASN A 354 2.83 -20.72 15.51
CA ASN A 354 3.49 -20.79 14.21
C ASN A 354 4.34 -22.08 14.11
N LYS A 355 3.78 -23.12 13.49
CA LYS A 355 4.47 -24.41 13.31
C LYS A 355 5.45 -24.44 12.14
N ILE A 356 5.59 -23.35 11.37
CA ILE A 356 6.52 -23.27 10.24
C ILE A 356 7.93 -22.97 10.73
N ASN A 357 8.11 -21.92 11.51
CA ASN A 357 9.43 -21.47 11.99
C ASN A 357 9.42 -20.87 13.40
N GLY A 358 8.28 -20.83 14.08
CA GLY A 358 8.17 -20.32 15.44
C GLY A 358 8.20 -18.79 15.56
N GLU A 359 8.22 -18.05 14.45
CA GLU A 359 8.27 -16.59 14.43
C GLU A 359 6.89 -15.94 14.64
N MET A 360 6.85 -14.75 15.22
CA MET A 360 5.63 -13.96 15.32
C MET A 360 5.36 -13.20 14.03
N TRP A 361 4.39 -13.66 13.25
CA TRP A 361 3.90 -12.96 12.07
C TRP A 361 2.59 -12.22 12.38
N VAL A 362 2.25 -11.24 11.55
CA VAL A 362 1.08 -10.38 11.75
C VAL A 362 -0.23 -11.15 11.92
N GLN A 363 -0.44 -12.26 11.19
CA GLN A 363 -1.61 -13.10 11.36
C GLN A 363 -1.63 -13.85 12.70
N HIS A 364 -0.47 -14.21 13.23
CA HIS A 364 -0.39 -14.86 14.56
C HIS A 364 -0.67 -13.84 15.67
N ARG A 365 -0.22 -12.60 15.51
CA ARG A 365 -0.59 -11.51 16.41
C ARG A 365 -2.10 -11.26 16.40
N ALA A 366 -2.71 -11.22 15.22
CA ALA A 366 -4.17 -11.09 15.09
C ALA A 366 -4.94 -12.25 15.74
N MET A 367 -4.41 -13.47 15.67
CA MET A 367 -5.02 -14.65 16.31
C MET A 367 -5.07 -14.55 17.86
N GLU A 368 -4.24 -13.75 18.48
CA GLU A 368 -4.30 -13.51 19.93
C GLU A 368 -5.57 -12.78 20.33
N TYR A 369 -6.13 -12.00 19.40
CA TYR A 369 -7.36 -11.19 19.54
C TYR A 369 -8.53 -11.75 18.72
N ALA A 370 -8.56 -13.06 18.45
CA ALA A 370 -9.52 -13.67 17.54
C ALA A 370 -10.98 -13.39 17.91
N GLU A 371 -11.34 -13.38 19.19
CA GLU A 371 -12.70 -13.14 19.68
C GLU A 371 -13.13 -11.68 19.44
N ASP A 372 -12.25 -10.72 19.75
CA ASP A 372 -12.48 -9.30 19.54
C ASP A 372 -12.61 -8.99 18.05
N LEU A 373 -11.68 -9.51 17.23
CA LEU A 373 -11.72 -9.36 15.77
C LEU A 373 -13.00 -10.00 15.19
N TRP A 374 -13.38 -11.18 15.66
CA TRP A 374 -14.61 -11.83 15.22
C TRP A 374 -15.86 -11.01 15.56
N THR A 375 -15.85 -10.34 16.71
CA THR A 375 -16.94 -9.46 17.11
C THR A 375 -17.03 -8.24 16.19
N LEU A 376 -15.90 -7.63 15.81
CA LEU A 376 -15.87 -6.56 14.82
C LEU A 376 -16.33 -7.03 13.44
N VAL A 377 -15.82 -8.18 12.96
CA VAL A 377 -16.13 -8.71 11.62
C VAL A 377 -17.61 -9.02 11.42
N LYS A 378 -18.33 -9.41 12.48
CA LYS A 378 -19.79 -9.60 12.43
C LYS A 378 -20.56 -8.30 12.16
N ASN A 379 -19.99 -7.15 12.46
CA ASN A 379 -20.61 -5.87 12.17
C ASN A 379 -20.49 -5.55 10.67
N LYS A 380 -21.62 -5.30 10.01
CA LYS A 380 -21.67 -4.99 8.57
C LYS A 380 -20.94 -3.71 8.16
N LYS A 381 -20.66 -2.82 9.13
CA LYS A 381 -19.88 -1.60 8.93
C LYS A 381 -18.40 -1.80 9.16
N THR A 382 -17.91 -3.04 9.18
CA THR A 382 -16.49 -3.33 9.34
C THR A 382 -15.83 -3.51 7.98
N HIS A 383 -14.79 -2.72 7.75
CA HIS A 383 -13.94 -2.77 6.57
C HIS A 383 -12.57 -3.34 6.96
N ILE A 384 -12.09 -4.32 6.19
CA ILE A 384 -10.79 -4.95 6.41
C ILE A 384 -9.89 -4.61 5.24
N TYR A 385 -8.71 -4.06 5.55
CA TYR A 385 -7.70 -3.68 4.58
C TYR A 385 -6.41 -4.45 4.83
N MET A 386 -5.78 -4.89 3.75
CA MET A 386 -4.47 -5.54 3.79
C MET A 386 -3.54 -4.88 2.78
N CYS A 387 -2.32 -4.54 3.23
CA CYS A 387 -1.29 -3.99 2.35
C CYS A 387 0.10 -4.43 2.81
N GLY A 388 0.93 -4.91 1.88
CA GLY A 388 2.30 -5.31 2.20
C GLY A 388 2.84 -6.40 1.31
N LEU A 389 3.42 -7.44 1.92
CA LEU A 389 4.02 -8.55 1.20
C LEU A 389 2.97 -9.40 0.47
N LYS A 390 3.30 -9.78 -0.75
CA LYS A 390 2.54 -10.80 -1.48
C LYS A 390 2.56 -12.11 -0.69
N GLY A 391 1.40 -12.67 -0.39
CA GLY A 391 1.26 -13.89 0.42
C GLY A 391 0.71 -13.62 1.83
N MET A 392 0.31 -12.38 2.13
CA MET A 392 -0.54 -12.08 3.30
C MET A 392 -2.00 -12.49 3.08
N GLU A 393 -2.38 -12.67 1.82
CA GLU A 393 -3.73 -13.00 1.35
C GLU A 393 -4.12 -14.45 1.67
#